data_6df87102a5b96a8ad21d31daadf55fca
#
_entry.id   6df87102a5b96a8ad21d31daadf55fca
#
_cell.length_a   1.000
_cell.length_b   1.000
_cell.length_c   1.000
_cell.angle_alpha   90.00
_cell.angle_beta   90.00
_cell.angle_gamma   90.00
#
_symmetry.space_group_name_H-M   'P 1'
#
loop_
_entity.id
_entity.type
_entity.pdbx_description
1 polymer ?
#
loop_
_entity_poly.entity_id
_entity_poly.type
_entity_poly.pdbx_seq_one_letter_code
_entity_poly.pdbx_strand_id
1 'polypeptide(L)'
;MSTLSGYDGEAVGFESITLKKRPEADSATQTTDYSESGVASQTNLNKDCGSVATAEELNAQDDILKEYPPPGLNEFLRKVVPTVLEQLDQNDRELLYNSSDSDEEEVLSAKLFQEIKLTDLPFSGGGDESRCVLDLSWSSAGNSLAVSMGKSQHENWCTDDGLIRVFTIKRTSGDTFIRSLDITEKSCISVVKYHPSVAALLAYGTSCGDVVLCNLSNLDAVLLTSPSGTHGSKRVTALFWADAPLANSFLTMHIINTGKRRGASDHILISAGSDGTVCVWQVNANLKIFENIVTYLVNGSRKMAALDISCFDFIKTCPLRPSDQKVPDDVFVVGTKSGELFLCKTKSYQPIVDSKMVDPVYEVFDGHRTCVLDIAFSFQKPGVFVSASIDSELRVYDINQTSPLKVLCLDTPISCVAWLPNNPCVVVLGLARPEGQLLQVYNVSSGRPIPVDGLGGSGGCVTALTINQRFYRGLFFYFTFPTFRLLCSNHGHGRTEVVDVLVS
;
A
#
# COMPACT_ATOMS: atom_id res chain seq x y z
N MET A 1 -64.25 15.10 -9.25
CA MET A 1 -64.49 14.59 -7.89
C MET A 1 -64.70 13.09 -8.00
N SER A 2 -63.67 12.33 -7.71
CA SER A 2 -63.76 10.88 -7.59
C SER A 2 -63.22 10.51 -6.23
N THR A 3 -64.09 10.03 -5.38
CA THR A 3 -63.83 9.55 -4.03
C THR A 3 -63.11 8.22 -4.10
N LEU A 4 -61.92 8.16 -3.52
CA LEU A 4 -61.25 6.93 -3.23
C LEU A 4 -61.93 6.26 -2.04
N SER A 5 -62.56 5.10 -2.29
CA SER A 5 -63.09 4.21 -1.27
C SER A 5 -61.96 3.54 -0.49
N GLY A 6 -62.13 3.51 0.83
CA GLY A 6 -61.17 2.97 1.74
C GLY A 6 -60.92 1.47 1.59
N TYR A 7 -59.71 1.07 1.85
CA TYR A 7 -59.32 -0.29 2.12
C TYR A 7 -59.62 -0.58 3.61
N ASP A 8 -60.68 -1.35 3.84
CA ASP A 8 -60.86 -2.04 5.11
C ASP A 8 -60.02 -3.30 5.09
N GLY A 9 -58.80 -3.22 5.59
CA GLY A 9 -57.96 -4.34 5.87
C GLY A 9 -58.12 -4.77 7.31
N GLU A 10 -58.81 -5.90 7.52
CA GLU A 10 -58.79 -6.55 8.83
C GLU A 10 -57.33 -6.89 9.19
N ALA A 11 -56.83 -6.30 10.27
CA ALA A 11 -55.53 -6.66 10.83
C ALA A 11 -55.62 -8.08 11.40
N VAL A 12 -55.03 -9.03 10.69
CA VAL A 12 -54.82 -10.39 11.22
C VAL A 12 -53.75 -10.29 12.31
N GLY A 13 -54.20 -10.35 13.57
CA GLY A 13 -53.30 -10.38 14.69
C GLY A 13 -52.47 -11.69 14.69
N PHE A 14 -51.17 -11.55 14.72
CA PHE A 14 -50.31 -12.68 14.99
C PHE A 14 -50.53 -13.12 16.42
N GLU A 15 -50.98 -14.39 16.61
CA GLU A 15 -50.98 -15.02 17.93
C GLU A 15 -49.53 -15.12 18.42
N SER A 16 -49.25 -14.44 19.52
CA SER A 16 -47.96 -14.57 20.19
C SER A 16 -47.82 -15.95 20.79
N ILE A 17 -46.93 -16.79 20.26
CA ILE A 17 -46.56 -18.07 20.89
C ILE A 17 -45.83 -17.74 22.19
N THR A 18 -46.52 -17.91 23.30
CA THR A 18 -45.91 -17.86 24.62
C THR A 18 -44.98 -19.10 24.75
N LEU A 19 -43.68 -18.86 24.61
CA LEU A 19 -42.67 -19.84 24.93
C LEU A 19 -42.82 -20.24 26.42
N LYS A 20 -43.20 -21.49 26.69
CA LYS A 20 -43.20 -22.03 28.04
C LYS A 20 -41.79 -21.84 28.61
N LYS A 21 -41.69 -21.05 29.69
CA LYS A 21 -40.47 -20.97 30.50
C LYS A 21 -40.07 -22.38 30.90
N ARG A 22 -38.86 -22.79 30.55
CA ARG A 22 -38.26 -23.99 31.12
C ARG A 22 -38.14 -23.77 32.63
N PRO A 23 -38.48 -24.77 33.46
CA PRO A 23 -38.22 -24.64 34.87
C PRO A 23 -36.72 -24.47 35.09
N GLU A 24 -36.34 -23.34 35.69
CA GLU A 24 -34.99 -23.11 36.17
C GLU A 24 -34.74 -24.10 37.29
N ALA A 25 -33.86 -25.07 37.06
CA ALA A 25 -33.37 -25.92 38.12
C ALA A 25 -32.15 -25.21 38.70
N ASP A 26 -32.31 -24.64 39.88
CA ASP A 26 -31.18 -24.15 40.67
C ASP A 26 -30.36 -25.36 41.12
N SER A 27 -29.27 -25.64 40.43
CA SER A 27 -28.24 -26.55 40.91
C SER A 27 -27.19 -25.72 41.63
N ALA A 28 -27.25 -25.66 42.91
CA ALA A 28 -26.16 -25.15 43.72
C ALA A 28 -25.00 -26.15 43.63
N THR A 29 -24.03 -25.84 42.77
CA THR A 29 -22.74 -26.49 42.81
C THR A 29 -21.94 -25.86 43.95
N GLN A 30 -21.84 -26.61 45.05
CA GLN A 30 -20.93 -26.29 46.13
C GLN A 30 -19.50 -26.45 45.58
N THR A 31 -18.88 -25.35 45.20
CA THR A 31 -17.44 -25.32 44.99
C THR A 31 -16.78 -25.50 46.34
N THR A 32 -16.05 -26.60 46.51
CA THR A 32 -15.18 -26.79 47.67
C THR A 32 -14.20 -25.63 47.74
N ASP A 33 -14.12 -25.00 48.92
CA ASP A 33 -13.16 -23.95 49.18
C ASP A 33 -11.75 -24.41 48.80
N TYR A 34 -11.17 -23.77 47.79
CA TYR A 34 -9.75 -23.93 47.48
C TYR A 34 -8.98 -23.24 48.60
N SER A 35 -8.32 -24.01 49.44
CA SER A 35 -7.32 -23.49 50.35
C SER A 35 -6.11 -23.07 49.50
N GLU A 36 -5.96 -21.75 49.26
CA GLU A 36 -4.74 -21.21 48.73
C GLU A 36 -3.61 -21.38 49.75
N SER A 37 -2.81 -22.40 49.58
CA SER A 37 -1.53 -22.50 50.25
C SER A 37 -0.55 -21.68 49.41
N GLY A 38 -0.38 -20.42 49.77
CA GLY A 38 0.68 -19.58 49.23
C GLY A 38 2.03 -20.16 49.63
N VAL A 39 2.66 -20.91 48.72
CA VAL A 39 4.07 -21.26 48.85
C VAL A 39 4.86 -20.06 48.29
N ALA A 40 5.22 -19.16 49.15
CA ALA A 40 6.22 -18.13 48.78
C ALA A 40 7.58 -18.83 48.62
N SER A 41 7.90 -19.19 47.39
CA SER A 41 9.27 -19.55 47.05
C SER A 41 10.10 -18.25 46.98
N GLN A 42 10.80 -17.96 48.07
CA GLN A 42 11.82 -16.94 48.05
C GLN A 42 12.97 -17.43 47.19
N THR A 43 12.97 -17.10 45.91
CA THR A 43 14.17 -17.20 45.09
C THR A 43 15.15 -16.15 45.56
N ASN A 44 16.19 -16.59 46.22
CA ASN A 44 17.34 -15.73 46.51
C ASN A 44 17.96 -15.31 45.19
N LEU A 45 17.63 -14.11 44.74
CA LEU A 45 18.15 -13.47 43.54
C LEU A 45 19.62 -13.05 43.61
N ASN A 46 20.30 -13.36 44.68
CA ASN A 46 21.73 -13.02 44.90
C ASN A 46 22.57 -14.27 45.14
N LYS A 47 22.58 -15.18 44.16
CA LYS A 47 23.81 -15.94 43.92
C LYS A 47 24.44 -15.32 42.70
N ASP A 48 25.32 -14.37 42.91
CA ASP A 48 26.36 -14.04 41.96
C ASP A 48 27.20 -15.31 41.78
N CYS A 49 26.78 -16.15 40.83
CA CYS A 49 27.67 -17.13 40.25
C CYS A 49 28.57 -16.40 39.29
N GLY A 50 29.49 -15.62 39.83
CA GLY A 50 30.67 -15.19 39.10
C GLY A 50 31.53 -16.41 38.86
N SER A 51 31.22 -17.17 37.81
CA SER A 51 32.20 -18.08 37.26
C SER A 51 33.25 -17.20 36.59
N VAL A 52 34.38 -17.06 37.22
CA VAL A 52 35.57 -16.49 36.58
C VAL A 52 35.94 -17.53 35.51
N ALA A 53 35.58 -17.22 34.25
CA ALA A 53 36.00 -18.03 33.12
C ALA A 53 37.54 -18.02 33.11
N THR A 54 38.15 -19.18 33.10
CA THR A 54 39.60 -19.31 32.98
C THR A 54 40.01 -18.83 31.57
N ALA A 55 41.25 -18.35 31.45
CA ALA A 55 41.77 -17.91 30.16
C ALA A 55 41.72 -19.02 29.09
N GLU A 56 41.69 -20.29 29.48
CA GLU A 56 41.54 -21.45 28.62
C GLU A 56 40.08 -21.62 28.11
N GLU A 57 39.08 -21.32 28.97
CA GLU A 57 37.64 -21.35 28.57
C GLU A 57 37.30 -20.17 27.65
N LEU A 58 37.89 -18.99 27.83
CA LEU A 58 37.73 -17.86 26.93
C LEU A 58 38.37 -18.14 25.57
N ASN A 59 39.54 -18.76 25.52
CA ASN A 59 40.18 -19.15 24.27
C ASN A 59 39.41 -20.26 23.55
N ALA A 60 38.78 -21.19 24.25
CA ALA A 60 37.93 -22.22 23.67
C ALA A 60 36.63 -21.63 23.06
N GLN A 61 36.04 -20.58 23.65
CA GLN A 61 34.93 -19.85 23.06
C GLN A 61 35.32 -19.07 21.80
N ASP A 62 36.51 -18.48 21.78
CA ASP A 62 37.03 -17.78 20.60
C ASP A 62 37.32 -18.73 19.45
N ASP A 63 37.72 -19.97 19.72
CA ASP A 63 37.94 -20.97 18.69
C ASP A 63 36.62 -21.52 18.10
N ILE A 64 35.55 -21.60 18.90
CA ILE A 64 34.18 -21.96 18.39
C ILE A 64 33.62 -20.86 17.49
N LEU A 65 33.94 -19.59 17.78
CA LEU A 65 33.49 -18.45 16.96
C LEU A 65 34.28 -18.28 15.65
N LYS A 66 35.44 -18.95 15.51
CA LYS A 66 36.24 -18.91 14.28
C LYS A 66 35.64 -19.78 13.15
N GLU A 67 34.85 -20.80 13.47
CA GLU A 67 34.09 -21.56 12.48
C GLU A 67 32.68 -20.98 12.36
N TYR A 68 32.45 -20.16 11.34
CA TYR A 68 31.12 -19.68 11.00
C TYR A 68 30.64 -20.30 9.67
N PRO A 69 29.47 -20.93 9.61
CA PRO A 69 28.48 -21.14 10.69
C PRO A 69 28.92 -22.22 11.69
N PRO A 70 28.65 -22.05 13.00
CA PRO A 70 29.06 -23.02 14.01
C PRO A 70 28.46 -24.41 13.71
N PRO A 71 29.22 -25.47 13.97
CA PRO A 71 28.77 -26.85 13.71
C PRO A 71 27.49 -27.15 14.50
N GLY A 72 26.49 -27.69 13.83
CA GLY A 72 25.17 -27.96 14.41
C GLY A 72 24.14 -26.83 14.31
N LEU A 73 24.50 -25.62 13.86
CA LEU A 73 23.57 -24.51 13.70
C LEU A 73 22.41 -24.87 12.74
N ASN A 74 22.70 -25.52 11.62
CA ASN A 74 21.69 -25.93 10.66
C ASN A 74 20.67 -26.93 11.23
N GLU A 75 21.12 -27.88 12.06
CA GLU A 75 20.23 -28.84 12.74
C GLU A 75 19.40 -28.14 13.80
N PHE A 76 20.01 -27.25 14.57
CA PHE A 76 19.33 -26.42 15.57
C PHE A 76 18.25 -25.56 14.90
N LEU A 77 18.59 -24.83 13.82
CA LEU A 77 17.62 -23.99 13.11
C LEU A 77 16.48 -24.82 12.51
N ARG A 78 16.77 -25.98 11.90
CA ARG A 78 15.69 -26.85 11.39
C ARG A 78 14.73 -27.34 12.47
N LYS A 79 15.20 -27.50 13.69
CA LYS A 79 14.39 -27.95 14.83
C LYS A 79 13.61 -26.80 15.48
N VAL A 80 14.20 -25.62 15.60
CA VAL A 80 13.65 -24.52 16.38
C VAL A 80 12.78 -23.58 15.53
N VAL A 81 13.19 -23.31 14.27
CA VAL A 81 12.48 -22.39 13.40
C VAL A 81 11.00 -22.73 13.20
N PRO A 82 10.59 -23.99 12.95
CA PRO A 82 9.17 -24.32 12.81
C PRO A 82 8.36 -23.98 14.06
N THR A 83 8.90 -24.29 15.25
CA THR A 83 8.22 -24.01 16.52
C THR A 83 8.12 -22.51 16.82
N VAL A 84 9.16 -21.76 16.50
CA VAL A 84 9.15 -20.29 16.66
C VAL A 84 8.15 -19.65 15.68
N LEU A 85 8.11 -20.12 14.44
CA LEU A 85 7.14 -19.64 13.46
C LEU A 85 5.70 -19.95 13.88
N GLU A 86 5.45 -21.15 14.39
CA GLU A 86 4.15 -21.54 14.90
C GLU A 86 3.71 -20.69 16.11
N GLN A 87 4.63 -20.37 17.02
CA GLN A 87 4.36 -19.49 18.15
C GLN A 87 4.11 -18.04 17.73
N LEU A 88 4.85 -17.55 16.73
CA LEU A 88 4.60 -16.23 16.15
C LEU A 88 3.23 -16.17 15.46
N ASP A 89 2.86 -17.19 14.70
CA ASP A 89 1.54 -17.29 14.09
C ASP A 89 0.42 -17.38 15.12
N GLN A 90 0.63 -18.10 16.24
CA GLN A 90 -0.32 -18.15 17.33
C GLN A 90 -0.50 -16.80 18.00
N ASN A 91 0.59 -16.11 18.34
CA ASN A 91 0.55 -14.77 18.91
C ASN A 91 -0.15 -13.77 18.00
N ASP A 92 0.09 -13.86 16.70
CA ASP A 92 -0.57 -12.98 15.73
C ASP A 92 -2.07 -13.28 15.59
N ARG A 93 -2.47 -14.54 15.67
CA ARG A 93 -3.89 -14.92 15.72
C ARG A 93 -4.55 -14.42 17.00
N GLU A 94 -3.89 -14.58 18.14
CA GLU A 94 -4.38 -14.08 19.42
C GLU A 94 -4.49 -12.55 19.45
N LEU A 95 -3.53 -11.83 18.87
CA LEU A 95 -3.61 -10.37 18.68
C LEU A 95 -4.78 -9.98 17.78
N LEU A 96 -5.09 -10.78 16.76
CA LEU A 96 -6.25 -10.56 15.88
C LEU A 96 -7.59 -10.84 16.55
N TYR A 97 -7.64 -11.77 17.51
CA TYR A 97 -8.87 -12.12 18.23
C TYR A 97 -9.06 -11.29 19.51
N ASN A 98 -7.98 -10.97 20.21
CA ASN A 98 -8.01 -10.19 21.45
C ASN A 98 -8.19 -8.67 21.22
N SER A 99 -8.03 -8.18 19.98
CA SER A 99 -8.36 -6.79 19.63
C SER A 99 -9.86 -6.50 19.58
N SER A 100 -10.72 -7.52 19.84
CA SER A 100 -12.17 -7.34 19.77
C SER A 100 -12.84 -6.93 21.09
N ASP A 101 -12.16 -7.00 22.23
CA ASP A 101 -12.81 -6.82 23.54
C ASP A 101 -12.12 -5.86 24.53
N SER A 102 -11.00 -5.23 24.18
CA SER A 102 -10.50 -4.12 24.99
C SER A 102 -11.03 -2.79 24.43
N ASP A 103 -11.97 -2.18 25.14
CA ASP A 103 -12.43 -0.80 24.94
C ASP A 103 -11.33 0.26 25.21
N GLU A 104 -10.07 -0.13 25.23
CA GLU A 104 -8.96 0.81 25.21
C GLU A 104 -8.87 1.38 23.79
N GLU A 105 -9.33 2.61 23.62
CA GLU A 105 -9.17 3.38 22.39
C GLU A 105 -7.68 3.48 22.08
N GLU A 106 -7.22 2.76 21.06
CA GLU A 106 -5.87 2.95 20.50
C GLU A 106 -5.76 4.39 20.01
N VAL A 107 -5.18 5.26 20.79
CA VAL A 107 -4.87 6.63 20.37
C VAL A 107 -3.52 6.63 19.70
N LEU A 108 -3.51 6.87 18.40
CA LEU A 108 -2.28 7.11 17.65
C LEU A 108 -1.87 8.58 17.81
N SER A 109 -0.61 8.83 18.01
CA SER A 109 -0.08 10.19 17.99
C SER A 109 0.73 10.41 16.70
N ALA A 110 0.46 11.52 16.02
CA ALA A 110 1.21 11.95 14.87
C ALA A 110 1.88 13.29 15.15
N LYS A 111 3.13 13.44 14.75
CA LYS A 111 3.86 14.68 14.88
C LYS A 111 4.25 15.20 13.51
N LEU A 112 4.06 16.49 13.27
CA LEU A 112 4.56 17.15 12.07
C LEU A 112 6.11 17.16 12.14
N PHE A 113 6.73 16.48 11.19
CA PHE A 113 8.18 16.44 11.08
C PHE A 113 8.70 17.66 10.32
N GLN A 114 8.13 17.95 9.16
CA GLN A 114 8.51 19.08 8.33
C GLN A 114 7.35 19.49 7.42
N GLU A 115 7.21 20.79 7.21
CA GLU A 115 6.35 21.35 6.18
C GLU A 115 7.22 21.96 5.07
N ILE A 116 6.99 21.55 3.84
CA ILE A 116 7.73 22.04 2.67
C ILE A 116 6.76 22.82 1.77
N LYS A 117 7.04 24.12 1.58
CA LYS A 117 6.28 24.93 0.61
C LYS A 117 6.90 24.75 -0.78
N LEU A 118 6.06 24.47 -1.76
CA LEU A 118 6.49 24.37 -3.15
C LEU A 118 6.57 25.78 -3.75
N THR A 119 7.62 26.49 -3.36
CA THR A 119 8.01 27.78 -3.97
C THR A 119 8.99 27.56 -5.11
N ASP A 120 9.23 28.58 -5.92
CA ASP A 120 10.23 28.57 -6.99
C ASP A 120 10.03 27.45 -8.04
N LEU A 121 8.80 27.32 -8.50
CA LEU A 121 8.49 26.42 -9.61
C LEU A 121 9.05 27.01 -10.91
N PRO A 122 9.74 26.23 -11.76
CA PRO A 122 10.41 26.72 -12.97
C PRO A 122 9.45 27.04 -14.13
N PHE A 123 8.17 27.20 -13.86
CA PHE A 123 7.16 27.41 -14.90
C PHE A 123 7.03 28.87 -15.28
N SER A 124 7.17 29.15 -16.57
CA SER A 124 7.00 30.48 -17.18
C SER A 124 5.50 30.79 -17.33
N GLY A 125 4.88 31.37 -16.32
CA GLY A 125 3.49 31.81 -16.40
C GLY A 125 2.92 32.01 -15.01
N GLY A 126 2.49 33.22 -14.71
CA GLY A 126 2.05 33.61 -13.37
C GLY A 126 1.00 32.69 -12.80
N GLY A 127 1.22 32.31 -11.57
CA GLY A 127 0.22 31.82 -10.59
C GLY A 127 -0.90 30.92 -11.10
N ASP A 128 -0.59 29.83 -11.78
CA ASP A 128 -1.61 28.86 -12.16
C ASP A 128 -1.98 28.02 -10.91
N GLU A 129 -3.02 28.47 -10.21
CA GLU A 129 -3.58 27.81 -9.00
C GLU A 129 -4.08 26.39 -9.27
N SER A 130 -4.10 25.94 -10.53
CA SER A 130 -4.61 24.61 -10.92
C SER A 130 -3.56 23.49 -10.82
N ARG A 131 -2.30 23.81 -10.53
CA ARG A 131 -1.21 22.80 -10.42
C ARG A 131 -1.18 22.18 -9.04
N CYS A 132 -1.06 20.87 -9.00
CA CYS A 132 -0.99 20.09 -7.77
C CYS A 132 0.07 19.01 -7.85
N VAL A 133 0.36 18.40 -6.72
CA VAL A 133 1.12 17.16 -6.69
C VAL A 133 0.19 16.02 -7.12
N LEU A 134 0.68 15.22 -8.06
CA LEU A 134 -0.09 14.13 -8.65
C LEU A 134 0.29 12.77 -8.05
N ASP A 135 1.56 12.54 -7.75
CA ASP A 135 2.03 11.30 -7.12
C ASP A 135 3.33 11.51 -6.36
N LEU A 136 3.61 10.58 -5.45
CA LEU A 136 4.75 10.56 -4.54
C LEU A 136 5.41 9.20 -4.55
N SER A 137 6.74 9.15 -4.50
CA SER A 137 7.45 7.88 -4.37
C SER A 137 8.74 8.01 -3.56
N TRP A 138 8.97 7.02 -2.68
CA TRP A 138 10.19 6.89 -1.92
C TRP A 138 11.25 6.08 -2.65
N SER A 139 12.50 6.50 -2.51
CA SER A 139 13.63 5.68 -2.95
C SER A 139 13.73 4.41 -2.08
N SER A 140 14.32 3.36 -2.62
CA SER A 140 14.53 2.10 -1.90
C SER A 140 15.37 2.25 -0.63
N ALA A 141 16.20 3.28 -0.54
CA ALA A 141 16.97 3.62 0.66
C ALA A 141 16.14 4.41 1.71
N GLY A 142 14.97 4.92 1.34
CA GLY A 142 14.10 5.73 2.20
C GLY A 142 14.60 7.15 2.49
N ASN A 143 15.71 7.56 1.89
CA ASN A 143 16.35 8.85 2.12
C ASN A 143 16.03 9.92 1.07
N SER A 144 15.34 9.55 0.00
CA SER A 144 14.93 10.45 -1.07
C SER A 144 13.47 10.26 -1.42
N LEU A 145 12.79 11.37 -1.71
CA LEU A 145 11.39 11.41 -2.10
C LEU A 145 11.26 12.13 -3.43
N ALA A 146 10.64 11.49 -4.40
CA ALA A 146 10.24 12.11 -5.65
C ALA A 146 8.80 12.59 -5.58
N VAL A 147 8.56 13.80 -6.03
CA VAL A 147 7.26 14.48 -6.04
C VAL A 147 6.94 14.87 -7.47
N SER A 148 5.91 14.29 -8.08
CA SER A 148 5.44 14.68 -9.40
C SER A 148 4.40 15.78 -9.31
N MET A 149 4.51 16.76 -10.20
CA MET A 149 3.64 17.94 -10.25
C MET A 149 3.11 18.17 -11.65
N GLY A 150 1.85 18.57 -11.71
CA GLY A 150 1.14 18.87 -12.94
C GLY A 150 -0.28 19.32 -12.67
N LYS A 151 -1.08 19.42 -13.71
CA LYS A 151 -2.52 19.64 -13.58
C LYS A 151 -3.24 18.31 -13.37
N SER A 152 -4.21 18.26 -12.46
CA SER A 152 -5.00 17.05 -12.20
C SER A 152 -6.00 16.75 -13.32
N GLN A 153 -6.49 17.77 -14.00
CA GLN A 153 -7.48 17.66 -15.07
C GLN A 153 -6.96 18.29 -16.36
N HIS A 154 -7.16 17.59 -17.45
CA HIS A 154 -6.87 18.04 -18.81
C HIS A 154 -8.12 17.81 -19.67
N GLU A 155 -8.45 18.78 -20.54
CA GLU A 155 -9.65 18.66 -21.38
C GLU A 155 -9.48 17.59 -22.45
N ASN A 156 -8.39 17.56 -23.22
CA ASN A 156 -8.14 16.57 -24.28
C ASN A 156 -6.68 16.10 -24.32
N TRP A 157 -5.76 17.01 -24.36
CA TRP A 157 -4.30 16.75 -24.39
C TRP A 157 -3.57 17.70 -23.43
N CYS A 158 -2.44 17.25 -22.95
CA CYS A 158 -1.62 18.01 -22.05
C CYS A 158 -0.59 18.84 -22.82
N THR A 159 -0.67 20.16 -22.71
CA THR A 159 0.34 21.12 -23.21
C THR A 159 1.12 21.78 -22.08
N ASP A 160 0.81 21.42 -20.85
CA ASP A 160 1.41 22.00 -19.65
C ASP A 160 2.69 21.25 -19.27
N ASP A 161 3.73 22.00 -18.93
CA ASP A 161 4.98 21.41 -18.46
C ASP A 161 4.78 20.65 -17.14
N GLY A 162 5.36 19.46 -17.05
CA GLY A 162 5.44 18.63 -15.85
C GLY A 162 6.77 18.79 -15.13
N LEU A 163 6.78 18.53 -13.84
CA LEU A 163 7.96 18.58 -12.99
C LEU A 163 8.01 17.39 -12.05
N ILE A 164 9.18 16.77 -11.93
CA ILE A 164 9.51 15.94 -10.77
C ILE A 164 10.54 16.71 -9.96
N ARG A 165 10.21 16.93 -8.68
CA ARG A 165 11.17 17.46 -7.71
C ARG A 165 11.58 16.36 -6.76
N VAL A 166 12.89 16.16 -6.63
CA VAL A 166 13.47 15.18 -5.71
C VAL A 166 13.98 15.90 -4.47
N PHE A 167 13.53 15.44 -3.33
CA PHE A 167 14.00 15.86 -2.01
C PHE A 167 14.86 14.76 -1.39
N THR A 168 15.96 15.15 -0.74
CA THR A 168 16.87 14.19 -0.08
C THR A 168 17.13 14.65 1.35
N ILE A 169 17.20 13.68 2.28
CA ILE A 169 17.51 13.96 3.69
C ILE A 169 18.95 14.41 3.83
N LYS A 170 19.16 15.56 4.46
CA LYS A 170 20.48 16.08 4.85
C LYS A 170 20.65 15.90 6.36
N ARG A 171 21.57 15.02 6.75
CA ARG A 171 21.83 14.64 8.16
C ARG A 171 22.77 15.57 8.92
N THR A 172 23.31 16.61 8.28
CA THR A 172 24.40 17.47 8.89
C THR A 172 23.89 18.53 9.86
N SER A 173 22.59 18.86 9.85
CA SER A 173 22.04 19.97 10.67
C SER A 173 20.65 19.67 11.27
N GLY A 174 20.39 18.42 11.60
CA GLY A 174 19.05 17.93 11.87
C GLY A 174 18.47 17.31 10.61
N ASP A 175 17.78 16.20 10.74
CA ASP A 175 17.22 15.45 9.62
C ASP A 175 16.19 16.30 8.86
N THR A 176 16.61 17.04 7.84
CA THR A 176 15.74 17.87 7.01
C THR A 176 15.78 17.44 5.56
N PHE A 177 14.63 17.49 4.90
CA PHE A 177 14.53 17.27 3.46
C PHE A 177 14.86 18.57 2.72
N ILE A 178 15.81 18.48 1.82
CA ILE A 178 16.21 19.58 0.95
C ILE A 178 15.99 19.18 -0.51
N ARG A 179 15.68 20.17 -1.36
CA ARG A 179 15.63 19.99 -2.80
C ARG A 179 17.02 19.56 -3.32
N SER A 180 17.04 18.46 -4.08
CA SER A 180 18.29 17.93 -4.66
C SER A 180 18.30 17.99 -6.18
N LEU A 181 17.18 17.72 -6.85
CA LEU A 181 17.11 17.64 -8.31
C LEU A 181 15.70 18.00 -8.78
N ASP A 182 15.61 18.67 -9.93
CA ASP A 182 14.38 18.87 -10.69
C ASP A 182 14.51 18.24 -12.08
N ILE A 183 13.47 17.50 -12.50
CA ILE A 183 13.33 16.94 -13.83
C ILE A 183 12.10 17.59 -14.45
N THR A 184 12.28 18.29 -15.56
CA THR A 184 11.20 18.94 -16.30
C THR A 184 10.80 18.12 -17.51
N GLU A 185 9.51 18.02 -17.78
CA GLU A 185 8.94 17.31 -18.91
C GLU A 185 7.95 18.24 -19.66
N LYS A 186 7.77 18.03 -20.96
CA LYS A 186 6.88 18.85 -21.80
C LYS A 186 5.38 18.57 -21.55
N SER A 187 5.06 17.54 -20.80
CA SER A 187 3.69 17.22 -20.40
C SER A 187 3.62 16.92 -18.90
N CYS A 188 2.47 17.12 -18.28
CA CYS A 188 2.28 16.83 -16.88
C CYS A 188 2.66 15.38 -16.55
N ILE A 189 3.37 15.22 -15.43
CA ILE A 189 3.80 13.90 -14.94
C ILE A 189 2.74 13.37 -14.00
N SER A 190 2.00 12.38 -14.45
CA SER A 190 0.83 11.85 -13.75
C SER A 190 1.14 10.87 -12.64
N VAL A 191 2.24 10.14 -12.76
CA VAL A 191 2.64 9.09 -11.82
C VAL A 191 4.16 8.97 -11.78
N VAL A 192 4.71 8.67 -10.60
CA VAL A 192 6.15 8.49 -10.39
C VAL A 192 6.40 7.33 -9.45
N LYS A 193 7.32 6.41 -9.79
CA LYS A 193 7.67 5.26 -8.93
C LYS A 193 9.16 4.99 -8.95
N TYR A 194 9.79 5.03 -7.77
CA TYR A 194 11.13 4.53 -7.58
C TYR A 194 11.17 3.01 -7.67
N HIS A 195 12.30 2.51 -8.16
CA HIS A 195 12.55 1.07 -8.12
C HIS A 195 12.73 0.58 -6.67
N PRO A 196 12.09 -0.54 -6.25
CA PRO A 196 12.08 -0.97 -4.86
C PRO A 196 13.44 -1.43 -4.31
N SER A 197 14.41 -1.76 -5.18
CA SER A 197 15.75 -2.20 -4.76
C SER A 197 16.89 -1.35 -5.31
N VAL A 198 16.68 -0.57 -6.38
CA VAL A 198 17.72 0.27 -7.01
C VAL A 198 17.41 1.74 -6.72
N ALA A 199 18.12 2.33 -5.75
CA ALA A 199 17.79 3.64 -5.20
C ALA A 199 17.83 4.81 -6.21
N ALA A 200 18.62 4.70 -7.26
CA ALA A 200 18.75 5.74 -8.27
C ALA A 200 17.83 5.56 -9.48
N LEU A 201 17.15 4.41 -9.61
CA LEU A 201 16.29 4.12 -10.74
C LEU A 201 14.85 4.58 -10.44
N LEU A 202 14.33 5.43 -11.32
CA LEU A 202 13.00 6.02 -11.24
C LEU A 202 12.27 5.81 -12.56
N ALA A 203 10.98 5.51 -12.49
CA ALA A 203 10.08 5.54 -13.64
C ALA A 203 8.99 6.57 -13.43
N TYR A 204 8.57 7.25 -14.49
CA TYR A 204 7.39 8.11 -14.45
C TYR A 204 6.54 7.95 -15.70
N GLY A 205 5.26 8.25 -15.54
CA GLY A 205 4.29 8.29 -16.63
C GLY A 205 3.77 9.69 -16.86
N THR A 206 3.48 10.02 -18.11
CA THR A 206 2.99 11.34 -18.53
C THR A 206 1.50 11.34 -18.82
N SER A 207 0.92 12.53 -18.88
CA SER A 207 -0.46 12.72 -19.32
C SER A 207 -0.66 12.47 -20.81
N CYS A 208 0.43 12.42 -21.59
CA CYS A 208 0.42 12.11 -23.02
C CYS A 208 0.61 10.59 -23.31
N GLY A 209 0.76 9.76 -22.28
CA GLY A 209 0.85 8.30 -22.42
C GLY A 209 2.26 7.77 -22.57
N ASP A 210 3.28 8.59 -22.36
CA ASP A 210 4.66 8.13 -22.39
C ASP A 210 5.10 7.61 -21.02
N VAL A 211 5.88 6.54 -21.04
CA VAL A 211 6.55 5.98 -19.87
C VAL A 211 8.04 6.24 -19.99
N VAL A 212 8.63 6.87 -18.99
CA VAL A 212 10.03 7.31 -19.03
C VAL A 212 10.79 6.71 -17.87
N LEU A 213 12.03 6.31 -18.14
CA LEU A 213 12.98 5.77 -17.17
C LEU A 213 14.09 6.78 -16.91
N CYS A 214 14.40 7.01 -15.66
CA CYS A 214 15.47 7.89 -15.21
C CYS A 214 16.46 7.17 -14.31
N ASN A 215 17.73 7.56 -14.45
CA ASN A 215 18.77 7.21 -13.49
C ASN A 215 19.28 8.50 -12.82
N LEU A 216 18.94 8.69 -11.58
CA LEU A 216 19.27 9.89 -10.81
C LEU A 216 20.75 10.00 -10.40
N SER A 217 21.55 8.96 -10.68
CA SER A 217 23.00 9.00 -10.48
C SER A 217 23.73 9.77 -11.56
N ASN A 218 23.08 10.04 -12.69
CA ASN A 218 23.68 10.71 -13.85
C ASN A 218 23.17 12.14 -13.95
N LEU A 219 23.99 13.02 -14.54
CA LEU A 219 23.60 14.42 -14.82
C LEU A 219 22.42 14.48 -15.81
N ASP A 220 22.42 13.62 -16.83
CA ASP A 220 21.29 13.41 -17.73
C ASP A 220 20.38 12.33 -17.12
N ALA A 221 19.41 12.75 -16.33
CA ALA A 221 18.56 11.83 -15.58
C ALA A 221 17.75 10.89 -16.48
N VAL A 222 17.25 11.36 -17.63
CA VAL A 222 16.45 10.56 -18.56
C VAL A 222 17.31 9.54 -19.28
N LEU A 223 16.97 8.24 -19.12
CA LEU A 223 17.64 7.12 -19.77
C LEU A 223 16.95 6.67 -21.05
N LEU A 224 15.67 6.40 -20.94
CA LEU A 224 14.87 5.75 -21.98
C LEU A 224 13.42 6.22 -21.89
N THR A 225 12.77 6.30 -23.04
CA THR A 225 11.35 6.63 -23.17
C THR A 225 10.65 5.54 -23.97
N SER A 226 9.42 5.20 -23.60
CA SER A 226 8.59 4.26 -24.35
C SER A 226 8.35 4.76 -25.79
N PRO A 227 8.05 3.88 -26.74
CA PRO A 227 7.60 4.29 -28.05
C PRO A 227 6.39 5.22 -27.94
N SER A 228 6.37 6.26 -28.78
CA SER A 228 5.23 7.20 -28.81
C SER A 228 3.92 6.49 -29.09
N GLY A 229 2.85 6.88 -28.41
CA GLY A 229 1.53 6.29 -28.54
C GLY A 229 1.32 4.96 -27.82
N THR A 230 2.20 4.59 -26.91
CA THR A 230 2.13 3.37 -26.11
C THR A 230 0.78 3.20 -25.41
N HIS A 231 0.29 4.25 -24.74
CA HIS A 231 -1.03 4.29 -24.11
C HIS A 231 -2.03 5.12 -24.92
N GLY A 232 -2.00 4.99 -26.26
CA GLY A 232 -2.96 5.66 -27.14
C GLY A 232 -2.99 7.19 -27.00
N SER A 233 -1.89 7.80 -26.57
CA SER A 233 -1.80 9.23 -26.23
C SER A 233 -2.74 9.65 -25.09
N LYS A 234 -3.12 8.70 -24.22
CA LYS A 234 -3.90 8.94 -23.02
C LYS A 234 -3.03 8.82 -21.77
N ARG A 235 -3.47 9.45 -20.70
CA ARG A 235 -2.76 9.52 -19.42
C ARG A 235 -2.32 8.14 -18.91
N VAL A 236 -1.05 8.01 -18.54
CA VAL A 236 -0.56 6.90 -17.70
C VAL A 236 -1.10 7.12 -16.29
N THR A 237 -1.87 6.19 -15.77
CA THR A 237 -2.55 6.35 -14.47
C THR A 237 -1.82 5.72 -13.33
N ALA A 238 -1.09 4.63 -13.58
CA ALA A 238 -0.35 3.95 -12.52
C ALA A 238 0.89 3.22 -13.06
N LEU A 239 1.89 3.07 -12.20
CA LEU A 239 3.14 2.35 -12.45
C LEU A 239 3.41 1.38 -11.29
N PHE A 240 3.94 0.21 -11.62
CA PHE A 240 4.31 -0.80 -10.65
C PHE A 240 5.61 -1.49 -11.05
N TRP A 241 6.57 -1.59 -10.13
CA TRP A 241 7.77 -2.39 -10.30
C TRP A 241 7.51 -3.80 -9.75
N ALA A 242 7.64 -4.81 -10.61
CA ALA A 242 7.42 -6.18 -10.21
C ALA A 242 8.49 -6.64 -9.20
N ASP A 243 8.05 -7.34 -8.17
CA ASP A 243 8.95 -8.04 -7.25
C ASP A 243 9.67 -9.22 -7.95
N ALA A 244 10.63 -9.83 -7.28
CA ALA A 244 11.45 -10.86 -7.89
C ALA A 244 10.66 -12.09 -8.39
N PRO A 245 9.67 -12.64 -7.67
CA PRO A 245 8.85 -13.74 -8.16
C PRO A 245 8.08 -13.40 -9.43
N LEU A 246 7.37 -12.28 -9.43
CA LEU A 246 6.57 -11.81 -10.56
C LEU A 246 7.46 -11.46 -11.77
N ALA A 247 8.59 -10.75 -11.55
CA ALA A 247 9.55 -10.42 -12.58
C ALA A 247 10.13 -11.68 -13.23
N ASN A 248 10.49 -12.70 -12.44
CA ASN A 248 10.99 -13.97 -12.95
C ASN A 248 9.97 -14.69 -13.83
N SER A 249 8.68 -14.63 -13.47
CA SER A 249 7.59 -15.21 -14.25
C SER A 249 7.53 -14.58 -15.65
N PHE A 250 7.50 -13.24 -15.75
CA PHE A 250 7.48 -12.53 -17.03
C PHE A 250 8.74 -12.75 -17.87
N LEU A 251 9.91 -12.64 -17.24
CA LEU A 251 11.18 -12.84 -17.95
C LEU A 251 11.32 -14.26 -18.49
N THR A 252 10.86 -15.28 -17.74
CA THR A 252 10.86 -16.67 -18.21
C THR A 252 9.95 -16.85 -19.42
N MET A 253 8.73 -16.29 -19.40
CA MET A 253 7.83 -16.30 -20.54
C MET A 253 8.44 -15.60 -21.76
N HIS A 254 9.07 -14.44 -21.55
CA HIS A 254 9.71 -13.69 -22.63
C HIS A 254 10.87 -14.48 -23.27
N ILE A 255 11.70 -15.14 -22.47
CA ILE A 255 12.79 -15.99 -22.95
C ILE A 255 12.26 -17.17 -23.79
N ILE A 256 11.21 -17.84 -23.32
CA ILE A 256 10.58 -18.95 -24.05
C ILE A 256 10.06 -18.47 -25.40
N ASN A 257 9.44 -17.29 -25.46
CA ASN A 257 8.83 -16.77 -26.68
C ASN A 257 9.83 -16.18 -27.66
N THR A 258 10.94 -15.61 -27.18
CA THR A 258 11.89 -14.85 -28.02
C THR A 258 13.26 -15.52 -28.19
N GLY A 259 13.61 -16.48 -27.33
CA GLY A 259 14.93 -17.08 -27.27
C GLY A 259 16.04 -16.15 -26.75
N LYS A 260 15.71 -14.92 -26.33
CA LYS A 260 16.65 -13.96 -25.77
C LYS A 260 17.13 -14.45 -24.39
N ARG A 261 18.43 -14.27 -24.09
CA ARG A 261 18.97 -14.62 -22.77
C ARG A 261 18.65 -13.54 -21.76
N ARG A 262 18.41 -13.97 -20.51
CA ARG A 262 18.22 -13.08 -19.37
C ARG A 262 19.49 -12.34 -19.02
N GLY A 263 19.42 -11.04 -18.82
CA GLY A 263 20.46 -10.23 -18.20
C GLY A 263 20.39 -10.32 -16.66
N ALA A 264 21.52 -10.23 -15.98
CA ALA A 264 21.59 -10.27 -14.52
C ALA A 264 20.87 -9.07 -13.85
N SER A 265 20.71 -7.96 -14.58
CA SER A 265 20.08 -6.71 -14.11
C SER A 265 18.78 -6.42 -14.83
N ASP A 266 18.04 -7.43 -15.26
CA ASP A 266 16.73 -7.25 -15.87
C ASP A 266 15.66 -7.07 -14.80
N HIS A 267 14.89 -6.01 -14.95
CA HIS A 267 13.74 -5.65 -14.10
C HIS A 267 12.46 -5.61 -14.94
N ILE A 268 11.32 -5.72 -14.29
CA ILE A 268 10.02 -5.58 -14.93
C ILE A 268 9.30 -4.36 -14.36
N LEU A 269 8.92 -3.45 -15.25
CA LEU A 269 8.03 -2.34 -14.98
C LEU A 269 6.67 -2.64 -15.62
N ILE A 270 5.60 -2.29 -14.94
CA ILE A 270 4.23 -2.42 -15.43
C ILE A 270 3.60 -1.04 -15.41
N SER A 271 2.97 -0.64 -16.50
CA SER A 271 2.27 0.63 -16.64
C SER A 271 0.82 0.42 -17.03
N ALA A 272 -0.08 1.21 -16.46
CA ALA A 272 -1.49 1.23 -16.84
C ALA A 272 -1.88 2.62 -17.35
N GLY A 273 -2.76 2.66 -18.34
CA GLY A 273 -3.22 3.88 -18.97
C GLY A 273 -4.74 4.03 -18.98
N SER A 274 -5.20 5.26 -19.11
CA SER A 274 -6.62 5.58 -19.31
C SER A 274 -7.18 5.08 -20.63
N ASP A 275 -6.37 4.44 -21.47
CA ASP A 275 -6.79 3.75 -22.69
C ASP A 275 -7.29 2.32 -22.43
N GLY A 276 -7.25 1.85 -21.18
CA GLY A 276 -7.65 0.51 -20.79
C GLY A 276 -6.54 -0.54 -20.94
N THR A 277 -5.32 -0.11 -21.29
CA THR A 277 -4.21 -1.04 -21.47
C THR A 277 -3.30 -1.10 -20.24
N VAL A 278 -2.74 -2.29 -20.01
CA VAL A 278 -1.68 -2.54 -19.04
C VAL A 278 -0.49 -3.13 -19.79
N CYS A 279 0.62 -2.40 -19.84
CA CYS A 279 1.82 -2.76 -20.56
C CYS A 279 2.90 -3.28 -19.61
N VAL A 280 3.54 -4.37 -19.97
CA VAL A 280 4.66 -4.97 -19.21
C VAL A 280 5.94 -4.75 -19.96
N TRP A 281 6.94 -4.20 -19.29
CA TRP A 281 8.21 -3.76 -19.86
C TRP A 281 9.38 -4.52 -19.25
N GLN A 282 10.26 -5.05 -20.10
CA GLN A 282 11.59 -5.43 -19.70
C GLN A 282 12.48 -4.20 -19.63
N VAL A 283 13.12 -3.98 -18.50
CA VAL A 283 14.00 -2.84 -18.24
C VAL A 283 15.39 -3.35 -17.87
N ASN A 284 16.40 -2.89 -18.60
CA ASN A 284 17.79 -3.06 -18.21
C ASN A 284 18.51 -1.73 -18.38
N ALA A 285 18.74 -1.04 -17.28
CA ALA A 285 19.34 0.29 -17.28
C ALA A 285 20.79 0.28 -17.82
N ASN A 286 21.55 -0.78 -17.55
CA ASN A 286 22.95 -0.92 -17.97
C ASN A 286 23.07 -1.16 -19.47
N LEU A 287 22.17 -1.95 -20.04
CA LEU A 287 22.15 -2.30 -21.47
C LEU A 287 21.27 -1.33 -22.29
N LYS A 288 20.63 -0.38 -21.64
CA LYS A 288 19.65 0.54 -22.26
C LYS A 288 18.51 -0.21 -22.98
N ILE A 289 18.01 -1.28 -22.36
CA ILE A 289 16.88 -2.04 -22.88
C ILE A 289 15.60 -1.55 -22.20
N PHE A 290 14.59 -1.21 -23.02
CA PHE A 290 13.24 -0.87 -22.59
C PHE A 290 12.28 -1.39 -23.66
N GLU A 291 11.87 -2.66 -23.51
CA GLU A 291 11.07 -3.37 -24.50
C GLU A 291 9.74 -3.81 -23.89
N ASN A 292 8.66 -3.65 -24.64
CA ASN A 292 7.36 -4.19 -24.27
C ASN A 292 7.34 -5.71 -24.45
N ILE A 293 7.01 -6.45 -23.38
CA ILE A 293 6.91 -7.92 -23.39
C ILE A 293 5.49 -8.34 -23.77
N VAL A 294 4.48 -7.75 -23.13
CA VAL A 294 3.08 -8.06 -23.31
C VAL A 294 2.23 -6.84 -23.01
N THR A 295 1.16 -6.69 -23.76
CA THR A 295 0.13 -5.68 -23.52
C THR A 295 -1.19 -6.37 -23.24
N TYR A 296 -1.75 -6.10 -22.08
CA TYR A 296 -3.08 -6.51 -21.69
C TYR A 296 -4.07 -5.41 -22.03
N LEU A 297 -5.24 -5.80 -22.53
CA LEU A 297 -6.38 -4.91 -22.68
C LEU A 297 -7.48 -5.37 -21.73
N VAL A 298 -7.76 -4.58 -20.70
CA VAL A 298 -8.84 -4.86 -19.76
C VAL A 298 -10.16 -4.63 -20.46
N ASN A 299 -10.91 -5.72 -20.66
CA ASN A 299 -12.18 -5.71 -21.40
C ASN A 299 -13.33 -6.01 -20.44
N GLY A 300 -14.15 -5.01 -20.18
CA GLY A 300 -15.35 -5.21 -19.35
C GLY A 300 -16.44 -5.98 -20.10
N SER A 301 -17.38 -6.51 -19.33
CA SER A 301 -18.54 -7.27 -19.84
C SER A 301 -19.45 -6.49 -20.80
N ARG A 302 -19.28 -5.19 -20.93
CA ARG A 302 -19.98 -4.34 -21.90
C ARG A 302 -19.14 -4.21 -23.16
N LYS A 303 -19.47 -5.01 -24.13
CA LYS A 303 -18.85 -5.07 -25.46
C LYS A 303 -18.52 -3.66 -25.99
N MET A 304 -17.24 -3.41 -26.29
CA MET A 304 -16.69 -2.39 -27.19
C MET A 304 -16.29 -1.01 -26.66
N ALA A 305 -16.31 -0.69 -25.39
CA ALA A 305 -15.68 0.53 -24.93
C ALA A 305 -14.38 0.20 -24.16
N ALA A 306 -13.27 0.81 -24.55
CA ALA A 306 -12.06 0.76 -23.77
C ALA A 306 -12.35 1.32 -22.36
N LEU A 307 -12.02 0.56 -21.32
CA LEU A 307 -12.23 0.98 -19.95
C LEU A 307 -11.19 2.04 -19.58
N ASP A 308 -11.61 3.09 -18.91
CA ASP A 308 -10.70 4.11 -18.39
C ASP A 308 -10.15 3.65 -17.03
N ILE A 309 -8.95 3.05 -17.06
CA ILE A 309 -8.28 2.59 -15.85
C ILE A 309 -7.86 3.82 -15.05
N SER A 310 -8.25 3.86 -13.78
CA SER A 310 -7.87 4.92 -12.84
C SER A 310 -6.72 4.53 -11.93
N CYS A 311 -6.71 3.29 -11.47
CA CYS A 311 -5.71 2.76 -10.56
C CYS A 311 -5.57 1.23 -10.71
N PHE A 312 -4.45 0.69 -10.26
CA PHE A 312 -4.27 -0.75 -10.11
C PHE A 312 -3.22 -1.04 -9.05
N ASP A 313 -3.28 -2.22 -8.46
CA ASP A 313 -2.23 -2.72 -7.58
C ASP A 313 -2.08 -4.24 -7.73
N PHE A 314 -0.88 -4.75 -7.47
CA PHE A 314 -0.58 -6.18 -7.48
C PHE A 314 -0.66 -6.76 -6.08
N ILE A 315 -1.00 -8.05 -6.03
CA ILE A 315 -0.91 -8.81 -4.79
C ILE A 315 0.51 -8.74 -4.23
N LYS A 316 0.62 -8.47 -2.94
CA LYS A 316 1.91 -8.33 -2.26
C LYS A 316 2.20 -9.60 -1.49
N THR A 317 3.38 -10.15 -1.70
CA THR A 317 3.87 -11.31 -0.95
C THR A 317 4.71 -10.83 0.23
N CYS A 318 4.38 -11.28 1.43
CA CYS A 318 5.20 -10.99 2.60
C CYS A 318 6.40 -11.95 2.62
N PRO A 319 7.64 -11.46 2.46
CA PRO A 319 8.82 -12.34 2.46
C PRO A 319 9.10 -12.96 3.82
N LEU A 320 8.52 -12.41 4.90
CA LEU A 320 8.74 -12.87 6.28
C LEU A 320 7.78 -13.99 6.70
N ARG A 321 6.74 -14.25 5.92
CA ARG A 321 5.77 -15.32 6.20
C ARG A 321 5.61 -16.17 4.95
N PRO A 322 6.30 -17.30 4.83
CA PRO A 322 5.90 -18.32 3.88
C PRO A 322 4.55 -18.86 4.38
N SER A 323 3.45 -18.26 3.89
CA SER A 323 2.12 -18.81 4.18
C SER A 323 2.03 -20.19 3.56
N ASP A 324 1.51 -21.18 4.31
CA ASP A 324 1.16 -22.50 3.77
C ASP A 324 0.09 -22.42 2.67
N GLN A 325 -0.60 -21.30 2.56
CA GLN A 325 -1.46 -20.97 1.44
C GLN A 325 -0.59 -20.41 0.30
N LYS A 326 -0.53 -21.17 -0.76
CA LYS A 326 0.12 -20.79 -2.02
C LYS A 326 -0.67 -19.62 -2.64
N VAL A 327 -0.36 -18.40 -2.19
CA VAL A 327 -0.96 -17.19 -2.75
C VAL A 327 -0.44 -17.02 -4.17
N PRO A 328 -1.30 -16.85 -5.16
CA PRO A 328 -0.87 -16.62 -6.53
C PRO A 328 -0.10 -15.29 -6.61
N ASP A 329 1.09 -15.32 -7.17
CA ASP A 329 1.96 -14.15 -7.39
C ASP A 329 1.64 -13.36 -8.67
N ASP A 330 0.67 -13.86 -9.44
CA ASP A 330 0.31 -13.39 -10.78
C ASP A 330 -1.02 -12.64 -10.84
N VAL A 331 -1.53 -12.21 -9.69
CA VAL A 331 -2.84 -11.54 -9.55
C VAL A 331 -2.69 -10.04 -9.32
N PHE A 332 -3.52 -9.26 -10.00
CA PHE A 332 -3.65 -7.82 -9.79
C PHE A 332 -5.11 -7.39 -9.90
N VAL A 333 -5.44 -6.26 -9.30
CA VAL A 333 -6.77 -5.65 -9.36
C VAL A 333 -6.69 -4.32 -10.07
N VAL A 334 -7.65 -4.07 -10.94
CA VAL A 334 -7.78 -2.84 -11.72
C VAL A 334 -9.06 -2.14 -11.31
N GLY A 335 -8.97 -0.85 -10.99
CA GLY A 335 -10.10 0.04 -10.78
C GLY A 335 -10.29 0.99 -11.96
N THR A 336 -11.54 1.35 -12.21
CA THR A 336 -11.93 2.18 -13.34
C THR A 336 -12.62 3.47 -12.89
N LYS A 337 -12.66 4.45 -13.80
CA LYS A 337 -13.44 5.68 -13.58
C LYS A 337 -14.94 5.44 -13.53
N SER A 338 -15.43 4.33 -14.09
CA SER A 338 -16.85 3.92 -14.00
C SER A 338 -17.22 3.26 -12.67
N GLY A 339 -16.23 2.98 -11.80
CA GLY A 339 -16.44 2.32 -10.52
C GLY A 339 -16.28 0.81 -10.55
N GLU A 340 -16.01 0.23 -11.70
CA GLU A 340 -15.81 -1.21 -11.84
C GLU A 340 -14.46 -1.64 -11.28
N LEU A 341 -14.43 -2.85 -10.71
CA LEU A 341 -13.25 -3.49 -10.18
C LEU A 341 -13.07 -4.85 -10.83
N PHE A 342 -11.91 -5.06 -11.44
CA PHE A 342 -11.58 -6.29 -12.16
C PHE A 342 -10.43 -7.03 -11.49
N LEU A 343 -10.64 -8.31 -11.19
CA LEU A 343 -9.57 -9.24 -10.85
C LEU A 343 -8.93 -9.74 -12.14
N CYS A 344 -7.65 -9.50 -12.25
CA CYS A 344 -6.85 -9.84 -13.42
C CYS A 344 -5.75 -10.81 -13.07
N LYS A 345 -5.37 -11.68 -14.03
CA LYS A 345 -4.26 -12.62 -13.91
C LYS A 345 -3.30 -12.46 -15.06
N THR A 346 -2.00 -12.39 -14.75
CA THR A 346 -0.96 -12.23 -15.77
C THR A 346 -0.78 -13.47 -16.66
N LYS A 347 -1.19 -14.64 -16.17
CA LYS A 347 -1.13 -15.92 -16.89
C LYS A 347 -2.47 -16.29 -17.56
N SER A 348 -3.45 -15.41 -17.52
CA SER A 348 -4.71 -15.62 -18.24
C SER A 348 -4.48 -15.36 -19.74
N TYR A 349 -4.73 -16.37 -20.55
CA TYR A 349 -4.58 -16.29 -22.00
C TYR A 349 -5.94 -16.33 -22.67
N GLN A 350 -6.60 -15.18 -22.72
CA GLN A 350 -7.71 -14.98 -23.63
C GLN A 350 -7.24 -14.04 -24.74
N PRO A 351 -6.73 -14.56 -25.87
CA PRO A 351 -6.30 -13.71 -26.97
C PRO A 351 -7.51 -12.96 -27.52
N ILE A 352 -7.34 -11.66 -27.66
CA ILE A 352 -8.35 -10.82 -28.30
C ILE A 352 -8.24 -11.03 -29.81
N VAL A 353 -9.35 -11.40 -30.44
CA VAL A 353 -9.43 -11.62 -31.89
C VAL A 353 -8.92 -10.37 -32.61
N ASP A 354 -8.05 -10.57 -33.60
CA ASP A 354 -7.42 -9.53 -34.43
C ASP A 354 -6.46 -8.56 -33.71
N SER A 355 -6.02 -8.89 -32.50
CA SER A 355 -5.05 -8.07 -31.77
C SER A 355 -3.90 -8.93 -31.19
N LYS A 356 -2.76 -8.29 -30.97
CA LYS A 356 -1.65 -8.89 -30.22
C LYS A 356 -1.82 -8.76 -28.71
N MET A 357 -2.95 -8.21 -28.28
CA MET A 357 -3.27 -7.97 -26.88
C MET A 357 -3.96 -9.17 -26.26
N VAL A 358 -3.88 -9.28 -24.96
CA VAL A 358 -4.46 -10.36 -24.16
C VAL A 358 -5.44 -9.75 -23.17
N ASP A 359 -6.60 -10.36 -22.98
CA ASP A 359 -7.52 -9.98 -21.91
C ASP A 359 -7.10 -10.67 -20.60
N PRO A 360 -6.73 -9.93 -19.56
CA PRO A 360 -6.30 -10.48 -18.29
C PRO A 360 -7.44 -10.71 -17.31
N VAL A 361 -8.66 -10.27 -17.64
CA VAL A 361 -9.81 -10.29 -16.72
C VAL A 361 -10.18 -11.73 -16.39
N TYR A 362 -10.15 -12.04 -15.10
CA TYR A 362 -10.53 -13.33 -14.56
C TYR A 362 -11.91 -13.28 -13.91
N GLU A 363 -12.17 -12.22 -13.13
CA GLU A 363 -13.42 -12.04 -12.39
C GLU A 363 -13.74 -10.55 -12.20
N VAL A 364 -15.01 -10.25 -11.94
CA VAL A 364 -15.50 -8.89 -11.71
C VAL A 364 -16.05 -8.81 -10.30
N PHE A 365 -15.58 -7.84 -9.53
CA PHE A 365 -16.09 -7.58 -8.19
C PHE A 365 -17.34 -6.70 -8.19
N ASP A 366 -18.10 -6.74 -7.11
CA ASP A 366 -19.13 -5.76 -6.83
C ASP A 366 -18.48 -4.39 -6.60
N GLY A 367 -18.41 -3.59 -7.65
CA GLY A 367 -17.69 -2.34 -7.71
C GLY A 367 -18.40 -1.17 -7.00
N HIS A 368 -17.76 0.00 -7.08
CA HIS A 368 -18.28 1.27 -6.56
C HIS A 368 -19.32 1.89 -7.51
N ARG A 369 -20.03 2.89 -7.03
CA ARG A 369 -21.02 3.64 -7.83
C ARG A 369 -20.38 4.67 -8.74
N THR A 370 -19.16 5.13 -8.37
CA THR A 370 -18.42 6.17 -9.05
C THR A 370 -16.94 5.79 -9.15
N CYS A 371 -16.13 6.69 -9.67
CA CYS A 371 -14.71 6.48 -9.93
C CYS A 371 -13.96 5.90 -8.72
N VAL A 372 -13.27 4.79 -8.94
CA VAL A 372 -12.29 4.25 -8.02
C VAL A 372 -11.03 5.09 -8.13
N LEU A 373 -10.60 5.70 -7.04
CA LEU A 373 -9.44 6.58 -7.04
C LEU A 373 -8.15 5.85 -6.69
N ASP A 374 -8.23 4.88 -5.78
CA ASP A 374 -7.05 4.15 -5.33
C ASP A 374 -7.38 2.73 -4.90
N ILE A 375 -6.41 1.84 -5.05
CA ILE A 375 -6.46 0.44 -4.63
C ILE A 375 -5.15 0.11 -3.94
N ALA A 376 -5.21 -0.59 -2.81
CA ALA A 376 -4.02 -1.04 -2.10
C ALA A 376 -4.19 -2.46 -1.56
N PHE A 377 -3.29 -3.37 -1.96
CA PHE A 377 -3.18 -4.69 -1.34
C PHE A 377 -2.49 -4.62 0.02
N SER A 378 -2.98 -5.42 0.95
CA SER A 378 -2.35 -5.58 2.26
C SER A 378 -0.99 -6.29 2.13
N PHE A 379 0.01 -5.78 2.85
CA PHE A 379 1.32 -6.43 2.94
C PHE A 379 1.30 -7.67 3.84
N GLN A 380 0.40 -7.71 4.80
CA GLN A 380 0.41 -8.74 5.86
C GLN A 380 -0.68 -9.80 5.69
N LYS A 381 -1.78 -9.44 5.02
CA LYS A 381 -2.88 -10.36 4.68
C LYS A 381 -2.91 -10.59 3.18
N PRO A 382 -2.21 -11.62 2.67
CA PRO A 382 -2.17 -11.89 1.24
C PRO A 382 -3.59 -12.10 0.69
N GLY A 383 -3.89 -11.48 -0.44
CA GLY A 383 -5.21 -11.56 -1.08
C GLY A 383 -6.24 -10.57 -0.58
N VAL A 384 -6.00 -9.87 0.52
CA VAL A 384 -6.88 -8.80 0.99
C VAL A 384 -6.44 -7.46 0.40
N PHE A 385 -7.40 -6.70 -0.15
CA PHE A 385 -7.15 -5.36 -0.64
C PHE A 385 -8.28 -4.41 -0.24
N VAL A 386 -7.99 -3.13 -0.31
CA VAL A 386 -8.97 -2.06 -0.13
C VAL A 386 -9.08 -1.23 -1.40
N SER A 387 -10.27 -0.72 -1.67
CA SER A 387 -10.53 0.25 -2.72
C SER A 387 -11.18 1.50 -2.15
N ALA A 388 -10.74 2.65 -2.62
CA ALA A 388 -11.23 3.97 -2.24
C ALA A 388 -11.89 4.66 -3.43
N SER A 389 -13.03 5.33 -3.21
CA SER A 389 -13.79 5.95 -4.28
C SER A 389 -14.31 7.34 -3.91
N ILE A 390 -14.69 8.09 -4.93
CA ILE A 390 -15.35 9.40 -4.79
C ILE A 390 -16.73 9.28 -4.12
N ASP A 391 -17.37 8.09 -4.16
CA ASP A 391 -18.63 7.84 -3.47
C ASP A 391 -18.55 7.83 -1.95
N SER A 392 -17.38 8.18 -1.41
CA SER A 392 -17.09 8.21 0.03
C SER A 392 -17.12 6.82 0.69
N GLU A 393 -17.01 5.75 -0.10
CA GLU A 393 -16.93 4.39 0.42
C GLU A 393 -15.50 3.87 0.36
N LEU A 394 -15.07 3.27 1.46
CA LEU A 394 -13.91 2.39 1.53
C LEU A 394 -14.41 0.95 1.57
N ARG A 395 -14.06 0.16 0.58
CA ARG A 395 -14.45 -1.24 0.51
C ARG A 395 -13.26 -2.16 0.71
N VAL A 396 -13.48 -3.20 1.47
CA VAL A 396 -12.48 -4.25 1.77
C VAL A 396 -12.89 -5.51 1.07
N TYR A 397 -11.97 -6.11 0.34
CA TYR A 397 -12.20 -7.33 -0.44
C TYR A 397 -11.18 -8.41 -0.11
N ASP A 398 -11.57 -9.63 -0.38
CA ASP A 398 -10.69 -10.78 -0.53
C ASP A 398 -10.76 -11.26 -1.98
N ILE A 399 -9.63 -11.63 -2.59
CA ILE A 399 -9.57 -12.12 -3.97
C ILE A 399 -10.39 -13.39 -4.23
N ASN A 400 -10.82 -14.08 -3.17
CA ASN A 400 -11.57 -15.33 -3.26
C ASN A 400 -13.09 -15.13 -3.28
N GLN A 401 -13.58 -13.89 -3.15
CA GLN A 401 -15.01 -13.58 -3.23
C GLN A 401 -15.27 -12.24 -3.94
N THR A 402 -16.34 -12.18 -4.72
CA THR A 402 -16.68 -11.00 -5.52
C THR A 402 -17.31 -9.88 -4.73
N SER A 403 -18.02 -10.22 -3.65
CA SER A 403 -18.63 -9.22 -2.77
C SER A 403 -17.63 -8.67 -1.74
N PRO A 404 -17.74 -7.39 -1.35
CA PRO A 404 -16.86 -6.83 -0.34
C PRO A 404 -17.05 -7.52 1.01
N LEU A 405 -15.96 -7.80 1.72
CA LEU A 405 -15.97 -8.25 3.12
C LEU A 405 -16.58 -7.19 4.04
N LYS A 406 -16.30 -5.93 3.73
CA LYS A 406 -16.76 -4.78 4.51
C LYS A 406 -16.89 -3.54 3.64
N VAL A 407 -17.90 -2.73 3.92
CA VAL A 407 -18.11 -1.41 3.32
C VAL A 407 -18.13 -0.39 4.46
N LEU A 408 -17.22 0.57 4.39
CA LEU A 408 -17.13 1.69 5.34
C LEU A 408 -17.54 2.95 4.61
N CYS A 409 -18.64 3.57 5.05
CA CYS A 409 -19.13 4.81 4.49
C CYS A 409 -18.59 5.99 5.30
N LEU A 410 -17.94 6.92 4.63
CA LEU A 410 -17.42 8.16 5.21
C LEU A 410 -18.31 9.33 4.80
N ASP A 411 -18.15 10.46 5.49
CA ASP A 411 -18.88 11.69 5.17
C ASP A 411 -18.28 12.46 3.98
N THR A 412 -17.09 12.07 3.53
CA THR A 412 -16.32 12.80 2.52
C THR A 412 -15.64 11.85 1.56
N PRO A 413 -15.40 12.28 0.29
CA PRO A 413 -14.68 11.49 -0.69
C PRO A 413 -13.28 11.11 -0.21
N ILE A 414 -12.88 9.89 -0.55
CA ILE A 414 -11.56 9.34 -0.25
C ILE A 414 -10.71 9.45 -1.51
N SER A 415 -9.61 10.16 -1.43
CA SER A 415 -8.75 10.41 -2.58
C SER A 415 -7.62 9.40 -2.75
N CYS A 416 -7.10 8.87 -1.64
CA CYS A 416 -6.01 7.89 -1.64
C CYS A 416 -6.04 7.05 -0.37
N VAL A 417 -5.45 5.87 -0.42
CA VAL A 417 -5.40 4.91 0.70
C VAL A 417 -4.05 4.23 0.80
N ALA A 418 -3.58 3.99 2.02
CA ALA A 418 -2.38 3.21 2.26
C ALA A 418 -2.51 2.36 3.52
N TRP A 419 -2.00 1.12 3.45
CA TRP A 419 -1.90 0.23 4.61
C TRP A 419 -0.73 0.62 5.50
N LEU A 420 -0.96 0.63 6.81
CA LEU A 420 0.12 0.74 7.79
C LEU A 420 1.01 -0.52 7.75
N PRO A 421 2.33 -0.38 7.53
CA PRO A 421 3.20 -1.56 7.38
C PRO A 421 3.26 -2.45 8.62
N ASN A 422 3.08 -1.86 9.81
CA ASN A 422 3.22 -2.57 11.09
C ASN A 422 1.89 -3.08 11.66
N ASN A 423 0.76 -2.74 11.04
CA ASN A 423 -0.56 -3.16 11.52
C ASN A 423 -1.39 -3.72 10.36
N PRO A 424 -1.75 -5.02 10.39
CA PRO A 424 -2.45 -5.68 9.29
C PRO A 424 -3.91 -5.22 9.11
N CYS A 425 -4.43 -4.48 10.08
CA CYS A 425 -5.83 -4.08 10.11
C CYS A 425 -6.02 -2.56 9.96
N VAL A 426 -4.94 -1.79 9.88
CA VAL A 426 -5.04 -0.32 9.88
C VAL A 426 -4.68 0.27 8.53
N VAL A 427 -5.55 1.15 8.06
CA VAL A 427 -5.36 1.93 6.82
C VAL A 427 -5.39 3.42 7.13
N VAL A 428 -4.64 4.18 6.36
CA VAL A 428 -4.64 5.64 6.36
C VAL A 428 -5.35 6.12 5.10
N LEU A 429 -6.28 7.02 5.27
CA LEU A 429 -7.09 7.60 4.21
C LEU A 429 -6.75 9.07 4.03
N GLY A 430 -6.52 9.48 2.79
CA GLY A 430 -6.49 10.88 2.38
C GLY A 430 -7.88 11.34 1.96
N LEU A 431 -8.33 12.47 2.47
CA LEU A 431 -9.67 12.98 2.29
C LEU A 431 -9.68 14.32 1.55
N ALA A 432 -10.80 14.62 0.92
CA ALA A 432 -11.10 15.93 0.35
C ALA A 432 -12.15 16.63 1.24
N ARG A 433 -11.72 17.60 2.07
CA ARG A 433 -12.59 18.32 2.99
C ARG A 433 -12.33 19.82 2.92
N PRO A 434 -13.38 20.66 2.92
CA PRO A 434 -13.20 22.11 2.98
C PRO A 434 -12.59 22.56 4.32
N GLU A 435 -12.89 21.85 5.41
CA GLU A 435 -12.40 22.13 6.75
C GLU A 435 -12.18 20.84 7.54
N GLY A 436 -11.25 20.85 8.50
CA GLY A 436 -10.97 19.73 9.40
C GLY A 436 -9.78 18.87 9.01
N GLN A 437 -9.72 17.68 9.59
CA GLN A 437 -8.62 16.73 9.36
C GLN A 437 -8.70 16.13 7.96
N LEU A 438 -7.59 16.18 7.25
CA LEU A 438 -7.45 15.66 5.88
C LEU A 438 -6.98 14.22 5.83
N LEU A 439 -6.38 13.73 6.91
CA LEU A 439 -6.04 12.32 7.08
C LEU A 439 -6.93 11.69 8.14
N GLN A 440 -7.38 10.49 7.87
CA GLN A 440 -8.14 9.68 8.82
C GLN A 440 -7.58 8.26 8.83
N VAL A 441 -7.46 7.71 10.03
CA VAL A 441 -6.97 6.35 10.22
C VAL A 441 -8.15 5.46 10.59
N TYR A 442 -8.24 4.30 9.96
CA TYR A 442 -9.31 3.34 10.21
C TYR A 442 -8.75 1.97 10.55
N ASN A 443 -9.35 1.35 11.54
CA ASN A 443 -9.21 -0.08 11.74
C ASN A 443 -10.23 -0.81 10.86
N VAL A 444 -9.74 -1.49 9.84
CA VAL A 444 -10.56 -2.20 8.85
C VAL A 444 -11.31 -3.37 9.49
N SER A 445 -10.74 -4.04 10.49
CA SER A 445 -11.37 -5.17 11.17
C SER A 445 -12.54 -4.74 12.05
N SER A 446 -12.38 -3.70 12.87
CA SER A 446 -13.47 -3.15 13.69
C SER A 446 -14.43 -2.26 12.87
N GLY A 447 -13.92 -1.62 11.81
CA GLY A 447 -14.65 -0.62 11.01
C GLY A 447 -14.81 0.72 11.73
N ARG A 448 -13.95 0.97 12.73
CA ARG A 448 -13.98 2.21 13.50
C ARG A 448 -12.81 3.12 13.13
N PRO A 449 -13.01 4.45 13.13
CA PRO A 449 -11.91 5.38 13.01
C PRO A 449 -11.03 5.32 14.26
N ILE A 450 -9.73 5.42 14.08
CA ILE A 450 -8.75 5.53 15.17
C ILE A 450 -8.43 7.02 15.33
N PRO A 451 -8.65 7.61 16.52
CA PRO A 451 -8.29 8.99 16.75
C PRO A 451 -6.78 9.17 16.67
N VAL A 452 -6.33 10.22 15.98
CA VAL A 452 -4.92 10.56 15.84
C VAL A 452 -4.69 11.96 16.35
N ASP A 453 -3.95 12.07 17.44
CA ASP A 453 -3.55 13.37 17.98
C ASP A 453 -2.45 14.01 17.13
N GLY A 454 -2.50 15.33 16.97
CA GLY A 454 -1.48 16.10 16.24
C GLY A 454 -1.73 16.26 14.74
N LEU A 455 -2.79 15.68 14.18
CA LEU A 455 -3.24 15.94 12.82
C LEU A 455 -4.02 17.26 12.74
N GLY A 456 -3.36 18.40 12.82
CA GLY A 456 -3.96 19.69 12.52
C GLY A 456 -4.23 19.83 11.02
N GLY A 457 -5.40 20.35 10.63
CA GLY A 457 -5.73 20.55 9.21
C GLY A 457 -6.48 21.85 8.96
N SER A 458 -6.10 22.57 7.92
CA SER A 458 -6.74 23.80 7.44
C SER A 458 -7.69 23.56 6.26
N GLY A 459 -8.18 22.35 6.09
CA GLY A 459 -9.00 21.98 4.92
C GLY A 459 -8.21 21.84 3.62
N GLY A 460 -8.81 21.22 2.62
CA GLY A 460 -8.19 20.98 1.31
C GLY A 460 -8.48 19.59 0.78
N CYS A 461 -7.65 19.12 -0.16
CA CYS A 461 -7.72 17.79 -0.71
C CYS A 461 -6.33 17.14 -0.64
N VAL A 462 -6.25 15.96 -0.04
CA VAL A 462 -5.05 15.13 -0.14
C VAL A 462 -5.03 14.52 -1.53
N THR A 463 -4.03 14.83 -2.33
CA THR A 463 -3.93 14.33 -3.71
C THR A 463 -3.07 13.09 -3.84
N ALA A 464 -2.12 12.90 -2.93
CA ALA A 464 -1.26 11.72 -2.91
C ALA A 464 -0.81 11.39 -1.48
N LEU A 465 -0.65 10.10 -1.21
CA LEU A 465 -0.22 9.54 0.05
C LEU A 465 0.82 8.45 -0.20
N THR A 466 1.91 8.48 0.53
CA THR A 466 2.93 7.43 0.46
C THR A 466 3.56 7.17 1.82
N ILE A 467 3.97 5.94 2.06
CA ILE A 467 4.58 5.49 3.32
C ILE A 467 6.02 5.09 3.08
N ASN A 468 6.92 5.54 3.94
CA ASN A 468 8.31 5.13 3.91
C ASN A 468 8.49 3.77 4.58
N GLN A 469 8.75 2.73 3.78
CA GLN A 469 8.89 1.35 4.28
C GLN A 469 10.21 1.09 5.03
N ARG A 470 11.22 1.96 4.89
CA ARG A 470 12.55 1.77 5.52
C ARG A 470 12.64 2.36 6.92
N PHE A 471 11.91 3.44 7.17
CA PHE A 471 11.83 3.99 8.51
C PHE A 471 10.68 3.31 9.24
N TYR A 472 10.97 2.36 10.11
CA TYR A 472 10.02 1.59 10.94
C TYR A 472 9.10 2.44 11.82
N ARG A 473 9.25 3.76 11.81
CA ARG A 473 8.48 4.73 12.59
C ARG A 473 7.34 5.39 11.80
N GLY A 474 6.86 4.75 10.72
CA GLY A 474 5.66 5.18 10.01
C GLY A 474 5.68 6.65 9.59
N LEU A 475 6.65 7.05 8.76
CA LEU A 475 6.64 8.37 8.13
C LEU A 475 5.61 8.40 7.02
N PHE A 476 4.57 9.21 7.21
CA PHE A 476 3.53 9.46 6.22
C PHE A 476 3.79 10.78 5.51
N PHE A 477 3.57 10.79 4.21
CA PHE A 477 3.53 12.02 3.43
C PHE A 477 2.15 12.18 2.83
N TYR A 478 1.59 13.34 3.01
CA TYR A 478 0.42 13.75 2.28
C TYR A 478 0.60 15.16 1.75
N PHE A 479 -0.10 15.46 0.71
CA PHE A 479 -0.05 16.77 0.07
C PHE A 479 -1.41 17.45 0.12
N THR A 480 -1.37 18.73 0.52
CA THR A 480 -2.49 19.66 0.36
C THR A 480 -1.94 20.92 -0.29
N PHE A 481 -2.54 21.35 -1.38
CA PHE A 481 -2.05 22.58 -2.07
C PHE A 481 -2.16 23.82 -1.16
N PRO A 482 -1.16 24.68 -1.07
CA PRO A 482 0.18 24.66 -1.68
C PRO A 482 1.27 24.05 -0.79
N THR A 483 0.94 23.29 0.23
CA THR A 483 1.87 22.82 1.26
C THR A 483 2.05 21.29 1.27
N PHE A 484 3.23 20.89 1.66
CA PHE A 484 3.66 19.51 1.77
C PHE A 484 3.94 19.20 3.24
N ARG A 485 3.27 18.21 3.82
CA ARG A 485 3.40 17.87 5.23
C ARG A 485 3.93 16.47 5.44
N LEU A 486 4.93 16.40 6.29
CA LEU A 486 5.58 15.17 6.72
C LEU A 486 5.16 14.85 8.14
N LEU A 487 4.57 13.69 8.37
CA LEU A 487 4.13 13.23 9.68
C LEU A 487 4.88 11.97 10.11
N CYS A 488 5.23 11.90 11.40
CA CYS A 488 5.70 10.68 12.03
C CYS A 488 4.63 10.14 12.97
N SER A 489 4.26 8.86 12.87
CA SER A 489 3.42 8.20 13.87
C SER A 489 4.31 7.55 14.94
N ASN A 490 4.01 7.81 16.21
CA ASN A 490 4.61 7.11 17.33
C ASN A 490 3.66 6.02 17.82
N HIS A 491 4.05 4.75 17.70
CA HIS A 491 3.45 3.68 18.50
C HIS A 491 4.11 3.72 19.89
N GLY A 492 3.28 3.99 20.90
CA GLY A 492 3.75 4.06 22.28
C GLY A 492 4.19 2.72 22.83
N HIS A 493 5.49 2.46 22.84
CA HIS A 493 6.19 1.70 23.88
C HIS A 493 7.57 2.32 24.06
N GLY A 494 7.69 3.13 25.10
CA GLY A 494 8.88 3.42 25.87
C GLY A 494 10.11 3.98 25.16
N ARG A 495 10.25 5.29 25.22
CA ARG A 495 11.34 6.24 24.94
C ARG A 495 11.23 6.97 23.62
N THR A 496 10.63 8.15 23.74
CA THR A 496 10.63 9.25 22.79
C THR A 496 11.96 9.94 22.77
N GLU A 497 12.67 9.87 21.67
CA GLU A 497 13.53 11.00 21.27
C GLU A 497 12.77 11.79 20.22
N VAL A 498 12.33 12.94 20.67
CA VAL A 498 11.57 13.93 19.92
C VAL A 498 12.55 14.75 19.09
N VAL A 499 12.43 14.71 17.78
CA VAL A 499 13.08 15.71 16.92
C VAL A 499 12.03 16.72 16.50
N ASP A 500 12.05 17.87 17.14
CA ASP A 500 11.23 19.02 16.80
C ASP A 500 11.87 19.78 15.64
N VAL A 501 11.19 19.85 14.52
CA VAL A 501 11.51 20.87 13.50
C VAL A 501 10.23 21.60 13.13
N LEU A 502 10.08 22.77 13.70
CA LEU A 502 9.12 23.79 13.28
C LEU A 502 9.81 24.65 12.24
N VAL A 503 9.25 24.76 11.04
CA VAL A 503 9.59 25.82 10.10
C VAL A 503 8.32 26.58 9.77
N SER A 504 8.29 27.83 10.18
CA SER A 504 7.24 28.81 9.90
C SER A 504 7.28 29.29 8.43
#